data_b57c10d4cfce5da7f2cd7a6223547766
#
_entry.id   b57c10d4cfce5da7f2cd7a6223547766
#
_cell.length_a   1.000
_cell.length_b   1.000
_cell.length_c   1.000
_cell.angle_alpha   90.00
_cell.angle_beta   90.00
_cell.angle_gamma   90.00
#
_symmetry.space_group_name_H-M   'P 1'
#
loop_
_entity.id
_entity.type
_entity.pdbx_description
1 polymer ?
#
loop_
_entity_poly.entity_id
_entity_poly.type
_entity_poly.pdbx_seq_one_letter_code
_entity_poly.pdbx_strand_id
1 'polypeptide(L)'
;DTRVHYIVEGLSIAAGIPMPRIYIIEENGMNAFATGRNPKNAVITLTRGIINNLNDEELKGVIAHELSHIKNYDILLGTVIVIFVGMLSIASNILLRSFFFGGGRRRSNERGGGGGIFSLIILVLGIILILLSPLIGTLIRMAISRNREFLADSNGALISRYPAGLANALRKINKFSQIESASSATSHLFIADPLTKKNKPLFSGLFSTHPPIEERIKRLDEMSLGIGISNL
;
A
#
# COMPACT_ATOMS: atom_id res chain seq x y z
N ASP A 1 8.93 20.43 -3.85
CA ASP A 1 10.14 19.96 -4.57
C ASP A 1 9.90 20.09 -6.08
N THR A 2 10.59 21.02 -6.71
CA THR A 2 10.41 21.38 -8.12
C THR A 2 10.74 20.22 -9.07
N ARG A 3 11.78 19.44 -8.75
CA ARG A 3 12.21 18.26 -9.50
C ARG A 3 11.09 17.22 -9.57
N VAL A 4 10.51 16.87 -8.42
CA VAL A 4 9.41 15.91 -8.33
C VAL A 4 8.19 16.40 -9.09
N HIS A 5 7.86 17.69 -8.97
CA HIS A 5 6.72 18.30 -9.64
C HIS A 5 6.79 18.11 -11.16
N TYR A 6 7.91 18.49 -11.79
CA TYR A 6 8.07 18.35 -13.24
C TYR A 6 8.07 16.89 -13.72
N ILE A 7 8.64 15.98 -12.93
CA ILE A 7 8.60 14.54 -13.26
C ILE A 7 7.15 14.03 -13.24
N VAL A 8 6.38 14.34 -12.18
CA VAL A 8 4.98 13.90 -12.06
C VAL A 8 4.11 14.52 -13.16
N GLU A 9 4.29 15.81 -13.44
CA GLU A 9 3.54 16.50 -14.49
C GLU A 9 3.78 15.85 -15.85
N GLY A 10 5.04 15.70 -16.27
CA GLY A 10 5.39 15.12 -17.56
C GLY A 10 4.89 13.68 -17.72
N LEU A 11 5.04 12.86 -16.68
CA LEU A 11 4.55 11.49 -16.69
C LEU A 11 3.02 11.39 -16.64
N SER A 12 2.34 12.33 -15.98
CA SER A 12 0.87 12.38 -15.97
C SER A 12 0.31 12.68 -17.37
N ILE A 13 0.96 13.59 -18.12
CA ILE A 13 0.65 13.87 -19.53
C ILE A 13 0.88 12.60 -20.37
N ALA A 14 2.02 11.92 -20.20
CA ALA A 14 2.34 10.70 -20.92
C ALA A 14 1.36 9.56 -20.61
N ALA A 15 0.89 9.46 -19.36
CA ALA A 15 -0.10 8.48 -18.92
C ALA A 15 -1.53 8.81 -19.36
N GLY A 16 -1.82 10.07 -19.76
CA GLY A 16 -3.15 10.53 -20.13
C GLY A 16 -4.11 10.65 -18.93
N ILE A 17 -3.61 11.02 -17.75
CA ILE A 17 -4.40 11.23 -16.55
C ILE A 17 -4.19 12.62 -15.97
N PRO A 18 -5.14 13.16 -15.19
CA PRO A 18 -4.93 14.39 -14.44
C PRO A 18 -3.74 14.26 -13.49
N MET A 19 -2.94 15.32 -13.37
CA MET A 19 -1.82 15.36 -12.44
C MET A 19 -2.31 15.12 -11.00
N PRO A 20 -1.82 14.09 -10.28
CA PRO A 20 -2.19 13.86 -8.90
C PRO A 20 -1.56 14.90 -7.97
N ARG A 21 -2.14 15.08 -6.78
CA ARG A 21 -1.51 15.89 -5.74
C ARG A 21 -0.28 15.18 -5.20
N ILE A 22 0.77 15.95 -4.94
CA ILE A 22 2.05 15.43 -4.48
C ILE A 22 2.21 15.74 -2.99
N TYR A 23 2.56 14.73 -2.21
CA TYR A 23 2.96 14.88 -0.80
C TYR A 23 4.36 14.30 -0.59
N ILE A 24 5.10 14.90 0.32
CA ILE A 24 6.43 14.46 0.72
C ILE A 24 6.40 14.20 2.21
N ILE A 25 6.87 13.01 2.61
CA ILE A 25 7.05 12.63 4.01
C ILE A 25 8.52 12.76 4.35
N GLU A 26 8.83 13.47 5.43
CA GLU A 26 10.19 13.63 5.93
C GLU A 26 10.65 12.36 6.66
N GLU A 27 10.97 11.34 5.87
CA GLU A 27 11.43 10.03 6.32
C GLU A 27 12.61 9.58 5.47
N ASN A 28 13.60 8.93 6.11
CA ASN A 28 14.86 8.51 5.46
C ASN A 28 14.68 7.19 4.67
N GLY A 29 13.67 6.38 4.99
CA GLY A 29 13.35 5.17 4.24
C GLY A 29 12.94 5.49 2.81
N MET A 30 13.35 4.64 1.86
CA MET A 30 13.01 4.82 0.44
C MET A 30 11.64 4.21 0.15
N ASN A 31 10.63 5.08 -0.01
CA ASN A 31 9.27 4.63 -0.35
C ASN A 31 8.49 5.65 -1.18
N ALA A 32 7.55 5.12 -1.98
CA ALA A 32 6.52 5.89 -2.66
C ALA A 32 5.22 5.08 -2.68
N PHE A 33 4.08 5.74 -2.75
CA PHE A 33 2.79 5.11 -2.91
C PHE A 33 1.74 6.06 -3.46
N ALA A 34 0.73 5.52 -4.12
CA ALA A 34 -0.41 6.26 -4.60
C ALA A 34 -1.69 5.87 -3.83
N THR A 35 -2.54 6.87 -3.57
CA THR A 35 -3.86 6.68 -2.93
C THR A 35 -4.92 7.52 -3.63
N GLY A 36 -6.18 7.21 -3.35
CA GLY A 36 -7.30 7.98 -3.88
C GLY A 36 -8.46 7.10 -4.34
N ARG A 37 -9.56 7.74 -4.72
CA ARG A 37 -10.77 7.04 -5.19
C ARG A 37 -10.88 6.93 -6.72
N ASN A 38 -10.16 7.77 -7.44
CA ASN A 38 -10.12 7.80 -8.90
C ASN A 38 -8.98 8.72 -9.37
N PRO A 39 -8.60 8.72 -10.67
CA PRO A 39 -7.52 9.56 -11.18
C PRO A 39 -7.66 11.05 -10.91
N LYS A 40 -8.89 11.61 -10.89
CA LYS A 40 -9.14 13.03 -10.60
C LYS A 40 -8.90 13.40 -9.13
N ASN A 41 -8.96 12.43 -8.22
CA ASN A 41 -8.79 12.60 -6.78
C ASN A 41 -7.67 11.71 -6.26
N ALA A 42 -6.59 11.60 -7.04
CA ALA A 42 -5.42 10.82 -6.70
C ALA A 42 -4.36 11.66 -5.98
N VAL A 43 -3.56 10.97 -5.19
CA VAL A 43 -2.43 11.52 -4.45
C VAL A 43 -1.25 10.60 -4.67
N ILE A 44 -0.07 11.14 -4.96
CA ILE A 44 1.21 10.45 -4.87
C ILE A 44 1.95 10.97 -3.65
N THR A 45 2.45 10.06 -2.85
CA THR A 45 3.28 10.36 -1.69
C THR A 45 4.66 9.74 -1.87
N LEU A 46 5.71 10.54 -1.64
CA LEU A 46 7.10 10.11 -1.70
C LEU A 46 7.78 10.42 -0.37
N THR A 47 8.70 9.58 0.06
CA THR A 47 9.57 9.89 1.19
C THR A 47 10.75 10.74 0.74
N ARG A 48 11.31 11.53 1.67
CA ARG A 48 12.53 12.28 1.42
C ARG A 48 13.68 11.35 1.04
N GLY A 49 13.73 10.16 1.65
CA GLY A 49 14.71 9.13 1.36
C GLY A 49 14.71 8.68 -0.10
N ILE A 50 13.53 8.44 -0.72
CA ILE A 50 13.49 8.02 -2.12
C ILE A 50 13.91 9.15 -3.07
N ILE A 51 13.50 10.39 -2.76
CA ILE A 51 13.86 11.57 -3.55
C ILE A 51 15.37 11.82 -3.56
N ASN A 52 16.03 11.64 -2.43
CA ASN A 52 17.45 11.92 -2.27
C ASN A 52 18.36 10.81 -2.83
N ASN A 53 17.90 9.56 -2.83
CA ASN A 53 18.73 8.41 -3.21
C ASN A 53 18.54 7.95 -4.66
N LEU A 54 17.45 8.35 -5.32
CA LEU A 54 17.21 8.03 -6.71
C LEU A 54 17.62 9.18 -7.65
N ASN A 55 18.24 8.83 -8.77
CA ASN A 55 18.43 9.76 -9.87
C ASN A 55 17.09 9.99 -10.61
N ASP A 56 17.11 10.92 -11.62
CA ASP A 56 15.88 11.29 -12.32
C ASP A 56 15.22 10.12 -13.05
N GLU A 57 15.99 9.28 -13.69
CA GLU A 57 15.47 8.14 -14.47
C GLU A 57 14.89 7.05 -13.55
N GLU A 58 15.54 6.79 -12.42
CA GLU A 58 15.05 5.88 -11.40
C GLU A 58 13.76 6.41 -10.74
N LEU A 59 13.73 7.70 -10.44
CA LEU A 59 12.56 8.36 -9.84
C LEU A 59 11.39 8.40 -10.82
N LYS A 60 11.65 8.69 -12.11
CA LYS A 60 10.65 8.56 -13.19
C LYS A 60 10.07 7.15 -13.27
N GLY A 61 10.90 6.11 -13.16
CA GLY A 61 10.45 4.73 -13.15
C GLY A 61 9.47 4.44 -12.03
N VAL A 62 9.80 4.84 -10.79
CA VAL A 62 8.93 4.68 -9.62
C VAL A 62 7.62 5.47 -9.76
N ILE A 63 7.70 6.75 -10.12
CA ILE A 63 6.51 7.59 -10.29
C ILE A 63 5.62 7.05 -11.42
N ALA A 64 6.18 6.57 -12.52
CA ALA A 64 5.41 5.98 -13.61
C ALA A 64 4.68 4.70 -13.19
N HIS A 65 5.29 3.87 -12.33
CA HIS A 65 4.65 2.71 -11.72
C HIS A 65 3.43 3.14 -10.86
N GLU A 66 3.59 4.14 -10.00
CA GLU A 66 2.50 4.68 -9.19
C GLU A 66 1.37 5.29 -10.04
N LEU A 67 1.73 6.02 -11.11
CA LEU A 67 0.74 6.56 -12.06
C LEU A 67 -0.02 5.46 -12.81
N SER A 68 0.59 4.29 -13.03
CA SER A 68 -0.11 3.12 -13.57
C SER A 68 -1.20 2.63 -12.62
N HIS A 69 -0.95 2.54 -11.32
CA HIS A 69 -1.96 2.20 -10.32
C HIS A 69 -3.11 3.21 -10.28
N ILE A 70 -2.81 4.50 -10.43
CA ILE A 70 -3.82 5.55 -10.53
C ILE A 70 -4.70 5.35 -11.77
N LYS A 71 -4.06 5.16 -12.93
CA LYS A 71 -4.73 4.97 -14.22
C LYS A 71 -5.66 3.75 -14.22
N ASN A 72 -5.22 2.66 -13.60
CA ASN A 72 -5.95 1.40 -13.54
C ASN A 72 -6.96 1.31 -12.37
N TYR A 73 -7.15 2.39 -11.61
CA TYR A 73 -8.02 2.44 -10.42
C TYR A 73 -7.61 1.48 -9.29
N ASP A 74 -6.39 0.97 -9.29
CA ASP A 74 -5.88 0.11 -8.21
C ASP A 74 -5.85 0.84 -6.86
N ILE A 75 -5.62 2.17 -6.89
CA ILE A 75 -5.64 3.05 -5.72
C ILE A 75 -6.97 3.01 -4.95
N LEU A 76 -8.10 2.83 -5.64
CA LEU A 76 -9.41 2.75 -5.00
C LEU A 76 -9.48 1.52 -4.08
N LEU A 77 -9.04 0.37 -4.57
CA LEU A 77 -9.05 -0.87 -3.80
C LEU A 77 -8.12 -0.77 -2.59
N GLY A 78 -6.91 -0.23 -2.77
CA GLY A 78 -5.98 0.05 -1.67
C GLY A 78 -6.60 0.97 -0.61
N THR A 79 -7.23 2.07 -1.05
CA THR A 79 -7.90 3.02 -0.14
C THR A 79 -9.04 2.37 0.64
N VAL A 80 -9.88 1.56 -0.01
CA VAL A 80 -10.98 0.82 0.63
C VAL A 80 -10.44 -0.12 1.71
N ILE A 81 -9.35 -0.84 1.43
CA ILE A 81 -8.71 -1.75 2.39
C ILE A 81 -8.21 -0.99 3.60
N VAL A 82 -7.49 0.13 3.42
CA VAL A 82 -6.99 0.95 4.54
C VAL A 82 -8.13 1.40 5.45
N ILE A 83 -9.25 1.86 4.87
CA ILE A 83 -10.42 2.27 5.63
C ILE A 83 -10.98 1.09 6.45
N PHE A 84 -11.19 -0.08 5.83
CA PHE A 84 -11.75 -1.25 6.52
C PHE A 84 -10.81 -1.77 7.62
N VAL A 85 -9.51 -1.88 7.35
CA VAL A 85 -8.52 -2.31 8.35
C VAL A 85 -8.43 -1.32 9.50
N GLY A 86 -8.47 -0.01 9.20
CA GLY A 86 -8.50 1.05 10.21
C GLY A 86 -9.75 0.97 11.08
N MET A 87 -10.93 0.81 10.49
CA MET A 87 -12.18 0.64 11.23
C MET A 87 -12.15 -0.60 12.13
N LEU A 88 -11.65 -1.73 11.62
CA LEU A 88 -11.51 -2.96 12.38
C LEU A 88 -10.56 -2.78 13.57
N SER A 89 -9.44 -2.10 13.37
CA SER A 89 -8.47 -1.79 14.43
C SER A 89 -9.09 -0.92 15.55
N ILE A 90 -9.82 0.13 15.17
CA ILE A 90 -10.51 1.00 16.13
C ILE A 90 -11.56 0.22 16.91
N ALA A 91 -12.39 -0.58 16.22
CA ALA A 91 -13.42 -1.40 16.84
C ALA A 91 -12.82 -2.43 17.82
N SER A 92 -11.72 -3.10 17.42
CA SER A 92 -11.01 -4.05 18.28
C SER A 92 -10.46 -3.37 19.53
N ASN A 93 -9.87 -2.18 19.40
CA ASN A 93 -9.37 -1.41 20.55
C ASN A 93 -10.48 -1.00 21.51
N ILE A 94 -11.65 -0.60 20.99
CA ILE A 94 -12.83 -0.27 21.82
C ILE A 94 -13.31 -1.52 22.58
N LEU A 95 -13.42 -2.67 21.88
CA LEU A 95 -13.82 -3.93 22.49
C LEU A 95 -12.84 -4.36 23.58
N LEU A 96 -11.54 -4.37 23.30
CA LEU A 96 -10.51 -4.73 24.29
C LEU A 96 -10.57 -3.81 25.52
N ARG A 97 -10.65 -2.50 25.31
CA ARG A 97 -10.79 -1.55 26.45
C ARG A 97 -12.06 -1.81 27.23
N SER A 98 -13.18 -2.10 26.59
CA SER A 98 -14.45 -2.42 27.28
C SER A 98 -14.34 -3.70 28.11
N PHE A 99 -13.61 -4.72 27.64
CA PHE A 99 -13.34 -5.94 28.40
C PHE A 99 -12.39 -5.69 29.58
N PHE A 100 -11.27 -5.01 29.37
CA PHE A 100 -10.26 -4.82 30.41
C PHE A 100 -10.64 -3.74 31.44
N PHE A 101 -11.31 -2.68 31.03
CA PHE A 101 -11.66 -1.55 31.91
C PHE A 101 -13.14 -1.53 32.32
N GLY A 102 -14.04 -2.21 31.60
CA GLY A 102 -15.47 -2.31 31.93
C GLY A 102 -15.80 -3.41 32.96
N GLY A 103 -14.94 -4.43 33.11
CA GLY A 103 -15.15 -5.57 34.04
C GLY A 103 -14.83 -5.33 35.50
N GLY A 104 -14.15 -4.22 35.82
CA GLY A 104 -13.64 -3.96 37.20
C GLY A 104 -14.59 -3.23 38.15
N ARG A 105 -15.79 -2.82 37.74
CA ARG A 105 -16.68 -1.97 38.59
C ARG A 105 -18.15 -2.39 38.60
N ARG A 106 -18.41 -3.71 38.72
CA ARG A 106 -19.78 -4.19 39.04
C ARG A 106 -19.76 -5.22 40.14
N ARG A 107 -19.45 -4.75 41.34
CA ARG A 107 -19.91 -5.38 42.56
C ARG A 107 -20.64 -4.31 43.36
N SER A 108 -21.88 -4.01 42.98
CA SER A 108 -22.92 -3.46 43.85
C SER A 108 -24.27 -3.54 43.15
N ASN A 109 -25.09 -4.27 43.74
CA ASN A 109 -26.51 -4.48 43.76
C ASN A 109 -27.29 -3.19 43.38
N GLU A 110 -27.67 -3.03 42.07
CA GLU A 110 -28.81 -2.15 41.77
C GLU A 110 -29.51 -2.60 40.47
N ARG A 111 -30.81 -2.78 40.58
CA ARG A 111 -31.77 -3.02 39.52
C ARG A 111 -31.85 -1.78 38.61
N GLY A 112 -31.10 -1.78 37.54
CA GLY A 112 -31.17 -0.73 36.53
C GLY A 112 -30.78 -1.24 35.14
N GLY A 113 -31.72 -1.22 34.20
CA GLY A 113 -31.69 -1.88 32.87
C GLY A 113 -30.66 -1.42 31.84
N GLY A 114 -29.57 -0.72 32.21
CA GLY A 114 -28.59 -0.19 31.25
C GLY A 114 -27.46 -1.16 30.87
N GLY A 115 -27.24 -2.24 31.63
CA GLY A 115 -26.16 -3.20 31.37
C GLY A 115 -26.41 -4.16 30.21
N GLY A 116 -27.68 -4.46 29.92
CA GLY A 116 -28.08 -5.38 28.86
C GLY A 116 -27.91 -4.77 27.47
N ILE A 117 -28.22 -3.50 27.28
CA ILE A 117 -28.08 -2.81 25.99
C ILE A 117 -26.61 -2.68 25.60
N PHE A 118 -25.74 -2.32 26.53
CA PHE A 118 -24.31 -2.16 26.26
C PHE A 118 -23.64 -3.51 25.89
N SER A 119 -23.97 -4.61 26.61
CA SER A 119 -23.48 -5.95 26.25
C SER A 119 -24.06 -6.44 24.93
N LEU A 120 -25.31 -6.10 24.60
CA LEU A 120 -25.92 -6.40 23.31
C LEU A 120 -25.21 -5.67 22.16
N ILE A 121 -24.88 -4.38 22.34
CA ILE A 121 -24.11 -3.59 21.33
C ILE A 121 -22.75 -4.23 21.08
N ILE A 122 -22.02 -4.61 22.15
CA ILE A 122 -20.71 -5.28 22.02
C ILE A 122 -20.86 -6.61 21.29
N LEU A 123 -21.86 -7.41 21.62
CA LEU A 123 -22.12 -8.69 20.96
C LEU A 123 -22.42 -8.51 19.46
N VAL A 124 -23.32 -7.57 19.13
CA VAL A 124 -23.67 -7.26 17.74
C VAL A 124 -22.47 -6.76 16.96
N LEU A 125 -21.67 -5.86 17.54
CA LEU A 125 -20.43 -5.37 16.93
C LEU A 125 -19.42 -6.50 16.70
N GLY A 126 -19.26 -7.40 17.67
CA GLY A 126 -18.38 -8.59 17.54
C GLY A 126 -18.84 -9.52 16.40
N ILE A 127 -20.15 -9.78 16.29
CA ILE A 127 -20.71 -10.58 15.18
C ILE A 127 -20.46 -9.90 13.83
N ILE A 128 -20.71 -8.59 13.72
CA ILE A 128 -20.44 -7.83 12.48
C ILE A 128 -18.97 -7.95 12.08
N LEU A 129 -18.04 -7.82 13.03
CA LEU A 129 -16.59 -7.93 12.75
C LEU A 129 -16.21 -9.34 12.27
N ILE A 130 -16.79 -10.39 12.87
CA ILE A 130 -16.55 -11.78 12.46
C ILE A 130 -17.08 -12.01 11.03
N LEU A 131 -18.28 -11.51 10.70
CA LEU A 131 -18.88 -11.64 9.37
C LEU A 131 -18.13 -10.84 8.30
N LEU A 132 -17.54 -9.67 8.65
CA LEU A 132 -16.76 -8.85 7.74
C LEU A 132 -15.33 -9.38 7.51
N SER A 133 -14.80 -10.16 8.44
CA SER A 133 -13.41 -10.67 8.37
C SER A 133 -13.09 -11.41 7.05
N PRO A 134 -13.89 -12.37 6.55
CA PRO A 134 -13.59 -13.03 5.28
C PRO A 134 -13.71 -12.11 4.06
N LEU A 135 -14.61 -11.11 4.11
CA LEU A 135 -14.72 -10.09 3.06
C LEU A 135 -13.45 -9.23 2.99
N ILE A 136 -12.96 -8.77 4.14
CA ILE A 136 -11.71 -8.01 4.23
C ILE A 136 -10.53 -8.84 3.71
N GLY A 137 -10.42 -10.11 4.10
CA GLY A 137 -9.39 -11.01 3.59
C GLY A 137 -9.45 -11.22 2.08
N THR A 138 -10.63 -11.21 1.49
CA THR A 138 -10.82 -11.30 0.04
C THR A 138 -10.41 -10.01 -0.66
N LEU A 139 -10.80 -8.85 -0.12
CA LEU A 139 -10.41 -7.54 -0.65
C LEU A 139 -8.88 -7.35 -0.61
N ILE A 140 -8.24 -7.74 0.49
CA ILE A 140 -6.78 -7.72 0.62
C ILE A 140 -6.12 -8.59 -0.46
N ARG A 141 -6.60 -9.82 -0.67
CA ARG A 141 -6.07 -10.71 -1.73
C ARG A 141 -6.25 -10.14 -3.12
N MET A 142 -7.37 -9.47 -3.40
CA MET A 142 -7.62 -8.83 -4.69
C MET A 142 -6.69 -7.62 -4.91
N ALA A 143 -6.36 -6.86 -3.86
CA ALA A 143 -5.42 -5.75 -3.95
C ALA A 143 -3.98 -6.21 -4.21
N ILE A 144 -3.60 -7.32 -3.57
CA ILE A 144 -2.24 -7.91 -3.64
C ILE A 144 -2.08 -8.81 -4.88
N SER A 145 -2.84 -8.62 -5.93
CA SER A 145 -2.70 -9.43 -7.13
C SER A 145 -1.33 -9.22 -7.80
N ARG A 146 -0.49 -10.25 -7.80
CA ARG A 146 0.83 -10.24 -8.48
C ARG A 146 0.73 -9.79 -9.94
N ASN A 147 -0.34 -10.17 -10.62
CA ASN A 147 -0.58 -9.77 -12.01
C ASN A 147 -0.77 -8.26 -12.16
N ARG A 148 -1.36 -7.59 -11.17
CA ARG A 148 -1.50 -6.13 -11.17
C ARG A 148 -0.16 -5.42 -11.00
N GLU A 149 0.71 -5.93 -10.15
CA GLU A 149 2.07 -5.40 -9.98
C GLU A 149 2.88 -5.53 -11.28
N PHE A 150 2.84 -6.69 -11.93
CA PHE A 150 3.51 -6.86 -13.21
C PHE A 150 2.91 -6.00 -14.32
N LEU A 151 1.59 -5.79 -14.31
CA LEU A 151 0.93 -4.85 -15.22
C LEU A 151 1.35 -3.41 -14.93
N ALA A 152 1.47 -3.03 -13.65
CA ALA A 152 1.94 -1.71 -13.26
C ALA A 152 3.41 -1.48 -13.66
N ASP A 153 4.26 -2.50 -13.52
CA ASP A 153 5.64 -2.46 -14.00
C ASP A 153 5.71 -2.25 -15.51
N SER A 154 4.93 -3.03 -16.26
CA SER A 154 4.88 -2.92 -17.74
C SER A 154 4.34 -1.57 -18.20
N ASN A 155 3.24 -1.11 -17.62
CA ASN A 155 2.67 0.20 -17.95
C ASN A 155 3.60 1.34 -17.51
N GLY A 156 4.23 1.24 -16.33
CA GLY A 156 5.22 2.19 -15.86
C GLY A 156 6.42 2.29 -16.81
N ALA A 157 6.89 1.15 -17.30
CA ALA A 157 7.94 1.09 -18.30
C ALA A 157 7.53 1.77 -19.62
N LEU A 158 6.26 1.60 -20.06
CA LEU A 158 5.73 2.27 -21.25
C LEU A 158 5.57 3.78 -21.04
N ILE A 159 5.07 4.22 -19.88
CA ILE A 159 4.87 5.63 -19.53
C ILE A 159 6.22 6.36 -19.45
N SER A 160 7.20 5.77 -18.76
CA SER A 160 8.54 6.34 -18.62
C SER A 160 9.41 6.17 -19.88
N ARG A 161 9.06 5.25 -20.77
CA ARG A 161 9.86 4.78 -21.92
C ARG A 161 11.26 4.28 -21.54
N TYR A 162 11.47 3.94 -20.27
CA TYR A 162 12.78 3.50 -19.78
C TYR A 162 12.64 2.43 -18.67
N PRO A 163 12.42 1.15 -19.04
CA PRO A 163 12.24 0.05 -18.09
C PRO A 163 13.40 -0.10 -17.09
N ALA A 164 14.64 0.15 -17.54
CA ALA A 164 15.83 0.06 -16.70
C ALA A 164 15.81 1.05 -15.51
N GLY A 165 15.13 2.18 -15.64
CA GLY A 165 14.97 3.15 -14.56
C GLY A 165 14.27 2.52 -13.35
N LEU A 166 13.12 1.88 -13.57
CA LEU A 166 12.39 1.18 -12.50
C LEU A 166 13.19 -0.02 -11.96
N ALA A 167 13.85 -0.81 -12.83
CA ALA A 167 14.68 -1.93 -12.40
C ALA A 167 15.81 -1.48 -11.46
N ASN A 168 16.50 -0.39 -11.80
CA ASN A 168 17.58 0.17 -10.98
C ASN A 168 17.06 0.77 -9.66
N ALA A 169 15.91 1.44 -9.69
CA ALA A 169 15.23 1.92 -8.48
C ALA A 169 14.91 0.76 -7.53
N LEU A 170 14.32 -0.33 -8.04
CA LEU A 170 14.01 -1.52 -7.24
C LEU A 170 15.25 -2.16 -6.63
N ARG A 171 16.39 -2.22 -7.36
CA ARG A 171 17.67 -2.69 -6.83
C ARG A 171 18.16 -1.86 -5.66
N LYS A 172 18.04 -0.53 -5.75
CA LYS A 172 18.42 0.39 -4.66
C LYS A 172 17.47 0.25 -3.48
N ILE A 173 16.16 0.25 -3.70
CA ILE A 173 15.13 0.10 -2.66
C ILE A 173 15.34 -1.21 -1.90
N ASN A 174 15.62 -2.32 -2.58
CA ASN A 174 15.86 -3.62 -1.94
C ASN A 174 17.08 -3.61 -0.99
N LYS A 175 18.10 -2.83 -1.31
CA LYS A 175 19.30 -2.69 -0.46
C LYS A 175 19.05 -1.84 0.79
N PHE A 176 18.23 -0.80 0.67
CA PHE A 176 18.10 0.26 1.68
C PHE A 176 16.75 0.30 2.41
N SER A 177 15.79 -0.60 2.09
CA SER A 177 14.46 -0.58 2.69
C SER A 177 14.50 -0.96 4.18
N GLN A 178 14.83 0.00 5.03
CA GLN A 178 14.61 -0.01 6.47
C GLN A 178 13.69 1.17 6.79
N ILE A 179 12.38 0.92 6.90
CA ILE A 179 11.41 1.93 7.28
C ILE A 179 10.96 1.62 8.70
N GLU A 180 11.29 2.52 9.64
CA GLU A 180 10.98 2.34 11.06
C GLU A 180 9.51 2.60 11.39
N SER A 181 8.78 3.36 10.58
CA SER A 181 7.43 3.85 10.86
C SER A 181 6.28 3.06 10.23
N ALA A 182 6.56 1.99 9.48
CA ALA A 182 5.52 1.22 8.82
C ALA A 182 4.62 0.47 9.82
N SER A 183 3.32 0.75 9.79
CA SER A 183 2.32 -0.03 10.51
C SER A 183 1.80 -1.18 9.65
N SER A 184 1.32 -2.26 10.28
CA SER A 184 0.71 -3.39 9.57
C SER A 184 -0.51 -2.99 8.71
N ALA A 185 -1.19 -1.90 9.06
CA ALA A 185 -2.34 -1.37 8.32
C ALA A 185 -1.95 -0.71 7.00
N THR A 186 -0.74 -0.16 6.88
CA THR A 186 -0.26 0.57 5.71
C THR A 186 0.82 -0.18 4.92
N SER A 187 1.31 -1.31 5.42
CA SER A 187 2.39 -2.07 4.78
C SER A 187 2.12 -2.43 3.32
N HIS A 188 0.85 -2.67 2.96
CA HIS A 188 0.45 -2.98 1.59
C HIS A 188 0.53 -1.79 0.60
N LEU A 189 0.76 -0.57 1.09
CA LEU A 189 0.97 0.63 0.28
C LEU A 189 2.44 0.87 -0.05
N PHE A 190 3.35 0.05 0.47
CA PHE A 190 4.79 0.26 0.29
C PHE A 190 5.30 -0.55 -0.90
N ILE A 191 6.16 0.02 -1.72
CA ILE A 191 6.77 -0.64 -2.89
C ILE A 191 7.58 -1.88 -2.52
N ALA A 192 8.21 -1.89 -1.34
CA ALA A 192 8.87 -3.04 -0.75
C ALA A 192 8.28 -3.28 0.65
N ASP A 193 7.94 -4.53 0.97
CA ASP A 193 7.35 -4.87 2.25
C ASP A 193 8.32 -4.58 3.41
N PRO A 194 8.02 -3.56 4.27
CA PRO A 194 8.93 -3.14 5.34
C PRO A 194 9.01 -4.15 6.50
N LEU A 195 8.09 -5.11 6.55
CA LEU A 195 7.98 -6.07 7.66
C LEU A 195 8.77 -7.36 7.44
N THR A 196 9.24 -7.62 6.21
CA THR A 196 9.84 -8.92 5.83
C THR A 196 11.22 -9.18 6.44
N LYS A 197 11.93 -8.16 6.95
CA LYS A 197 13.31 -8.31 7.44
C LYS A 197 13.44 -8.65 8.94
N LYS A 198 12.40 -8.45 9.76
CA LYS A 198 12.53 -8.62 11.23
C LYS A 198 12.27 -10.01 11.75
N ASN A 199 11.51 -10.86 11.09
CA ASN A 199 11.33 -12.28 11.42
C ASN A 199 10.81 -12.99 10.17
N LYS A 200 11.52 -13.98 9.65
CA LYS A 200 10.99 -14.88 8.62
C LYS A 200 10.11 -15.95 9.30
N PRO A 201 8.79 -15.78 9.48
CA PRO A 201 7.93 -16.90 9.80
C PRO A 201 7.86 -17.80 8.56
N LEU A 202 7.66 -19.10 8.78
CA LEU A 202 7.59 -20.14 7.74
C LEU A 202 6.61 -19.83 6.58
N PHE A 203 5.74 -18.81 6.73
CA PHE A 203 4.70 -18.41 5.80
C PHE A 203 4.87 -16.98 5.25
N SER A 204 6.05 -16.35 5.37
CA SER A 204 6.27 -14.96 4.95
C SER A 204 6.00 -14.70 3.46
N GLY A 205 6.17 -15.71 2.61
CA GLY A 205 5.88 -15.60 1.18
C GLY A 205 4.38 -15.54 0.81
N LEU A 206 3.48 -15.93 1.73
CA LEU A 206 2.02 -15.89 1.51
C LEU A 206 1.40 -14.54 1.91
N PHE A 207 2.13 -13.72 2.66
CA PHE A 207 1.67 -12.43 3.19
C PHE A 207 2.47 -11.23 2.65
N SER A 208 3.44 -11.45 1.75
CA SER A 208 4.12 -10.35 1.07
C SER A 208 3.14 -9.64 0.12
N THR A 209 3.05 -8.33 0.28
CA THR A 209 2.11 -7.47 -0.46
C THR A 209 2.47 -7.30 -1.92
N HIS A 210 3.75 -7.52 -2.27
CA HIS A 210 4.27 -7.43 -3.64
C HIS A 210 4.95 -8.73 -4.07
N PRO A 211 5.04 -9.01 -5.41
CA PRO A 211 5.86 -10.09 -5.93
C PRO A 211 7.33 -9.94 -5.49
N PRO A 212 8.12 -11.02 -5.50
CA PRO A 212 9.55 -10.92 -5.23
C PRO A 212 10.20 -9.86 -6.12
N ILE A 213 10.97 -8.96 -5.51
CA ILE A 213 11.62 -7.85 -6.22
C ILE A 213 12.52 -8.37 -7.34
N GLU A 214 13.18 -9.49 -7.13
CA GLU A 214 14.06 -10.14 -8.10
C GLU A 214 13.31 -10.53 -9.38
N GLU A 215 12.06 -11.01 -9.24
CA GLU A 215 11.23 -11.37 -10.40
C GLU A 215 10.78 -10.13 -11.18
N ARG A 216 10.43 -9.05 -10.49
CA ARG A 216 10.09 -7.77 -11.10
C ARG A 216 11.28 -7.20 -11.87
N ILE A 217 12.47 -7.17 -11.23
CA ILE A 217 13.71 -6.70 -11.85
C ILE A 217 14.02 -7.51 -13.11
N LYS A 218 13.94 -8.84 -13.05
CA LYS A 218 14.21 -9.71 -14.20
C LYS A 218 13.31 -9.36 -15.39
N ARG A 219 12.00 -9.20 -15.17
CA ARG A 219 11.05 -8.86 -16.23
C ARG A 219 11.33 -7.48 -16.84
N LEU A 220 11.69 -6.50 -16.02
CA LEU A 220 12.04 -5.16 -16.49
C LEU A 220 13.35 -5.15 -17.29
N ASP A 221 14.32 -5.96 -16.89
CA ASP A 221 15.57 -6.14 -17.68
C ASP A 221 15.30 -6.80 -19.03
N GLU A 222 14.45 -7.83 -19.07
CA GLU A 222 14.02 -8.47 -20.33
C GLU A 222 13.31 -7.47 -21.25
N MET A 223 12.45 -6.59 -20.71
CA MET A 223 11.83 -5.50 -21.48
C MET A 223 12.87 -4.51 -22.02
N SER A 224 13.91 -4.18 -21.23
CA SER A 224 14.99 -3.27 -21.65
C SER A 224 15.80 -3.82 -22.82
N LEU A 225 15.91 -5.14 -22.92
CA LEU A 225 16.62 -5.83 -24.00
C LEU A 225 15.75 -6.09 -25.23
N GLY A 226 14.47 -5.69 -25.22
CA GLY A 226 13.52 -5.97 -26.30
C GLY A 226 13.08 -7.44 -26.41
N ILE A 227 13.46 -8.29 -25.45
CA ILE A 227 13.20 -9.75 -25.49
C ILE A 227 11.73 -10.08 -25.16
N GLY A 228 11.00 -9.16 -24.50
CA GLY A 228 9.63 -9.39 -24.04
C GLY A 228 8.51 -9.05 -25.04
N ILE A 229 8.80 -8.48 -26.20
CA ILE A 229 7.76 -7.95 -27.12
C ILE A 229 7.34 -8.99 -28.18
N SER A 230 8.06 -10.11 -28.31
CA SER A 230 7.79 -11.11 -29.35
C SER A 230 6.78 -12.21 -28.96
N ASN A 231 6.22 -12.20 -27.76
CA ASN A 231 5.32 -13.25 -27.23
C ASN A 231 4.00 -12.72 -26.62
N LEU A 232 3.52 -11.55 -27.03
CA LEU A 232 2.18 -11.03 -26.67
C LEU A 232 1.27 -11.00 -27.88
#